data_6b26f0d0a69a1dc03ba86f1c3ba33bfc
#
_entry.id   6b26f0d0a69a1dc03ba86f1c3ba33bfc
#
_cell.length_a   1.000
_cell.length_b   1.000
_cell.length_c   1.000
_cell.angle_alpha   90.00
_cell.angle_beta   90.00
_cell.angle_gamma   90.00
#
_symmetry.space_group_name_H-M   'P 1'
#
loop_
_entity.id
_entity.type
_entity.pdbx_description
1 polymer ?
#
loop_
_entity_poly.entity_id
_entity_poly.type
_entity_poly.pdbx_seq_one_letter_code
_entity_poly.pdbx_strand_id
1 'polypeptide(L)'
;MSDILDDKVLYKSADDLPTYHLANIVDDHLMEITHVIRGEEWLPSAPLHVLLYRAFGWEETMPRFAHLALLLKPEGKGKLSKRDGDRLGFPVFPLEWHDPKTGEVSSGYRESGYFPEAVINFLAFLGWNPGTERELYTLDELVPLFDITKCSKAGARFDYQKGIWFNHEYILAKTPEEIAALFAPIVRSHVPGETDERITEVVRMMKDRVSFVSELWPLCSFFFEAPESYDEKTRKKRWKEDSPRQMAELADLLEALDDFSLENQERVVEEWIASKEYKLGNIMNAWRLTLVGEGKGPGMFDISAFLGREETVSRMRRAIEQMGC
;
A
#
# COMPACT_ATOMS: atom_id res chain seq x y z
N MET A 1 -38.27 23.01 23.55
CA MET A 1 -37.06 22.26 23.89
C MET A 1 -37.32 21.17 24.91
N SER A 2 -38.20 21.38 25.92
CA SER A 2 -38.52 20.37 26.93
C SER A 2 -39.05 19.04 26.37
N ASP A 3 -39.75 19.08 25.23
CA ASP A 3 -40.42 17.91 24.66
C ASP A 3 -39.47 16.99 23.85
N ILE A 4 -38.19 17.35 23.73
CA ILE A 4 -37.17 16.64 22.94
C ILE A 4 -36.09 16.01 23.84
N LEU A 5 -36.04 16.38 25.10
CA LEU A 5 -35.06 15.95 26.08
C LEU A 5 -35.63 14.89 27.00
N ASP A 6 -35.10 13.66 26.90
CA ASP A 6 -35.35 12.62 27.88
C ASP A 6 -34.49 12.82 29.12
N ASP A 7 -34.97 12.32 30.25
CA ASP A 7 -34.17 12.24 31.48
C ASP A 7 -32.93 11.36 31.23
N LYS A 8 -31.77 11.91 31.52
CA LYS A 8 -30.47 11.22 31.38
C LYS A 8 -29.79 11.09 32.73
N VAL A 9 -29.25 9.92 32.99
CA VAL A 9 -28.39 9.71 34.14
C VAL A 9 -27.07 10.41 33.87
N LEU A 10 -26.72 11.40 34.67
CA LEU A 10 -25.47 12.15 34.55
C LEU A 10 -24.36 11.58 35.44
N TYR A 11 -24.74 10.98 36.57
CA TYR A 11 -23.83 10.42 37.55
C TYR A 11 -24.38 9.10 38.12
N LYS A 12 -23.50 8.09 38.19
CA LYS A 12 -23.83 6.78 38.74
C LYS A 12 -23.29 6.69 40.15
N SER A 13 -24.15 6.86 41.14
CA SER A 13 -23.77 6.80 42.56
C SER A 13 -23.25 5.44 43.01
N ALA A 14 -23.65 4.36 42.33
CA ALA A 14 -23.16 3.01 42.65
C ALA A 14 -21.68 2.79 42.27
N ASP A 15 -21.24 3.43 41.20
CA ASP A 15 -19.88 3.30 40.66
C ASP A 15 -19.00 4.50 41.04
N ASP A 16 -19.59 5.54 41.63
CA ASP A 16 -18.98 6.85 41.90
C ASP A 16 -18.35 7.50 40.66
N LEU A 17 -19.05 7.36 39.51
CA LEU A 17 -18.54 7.79 38.20
C LEU A 17 -19.55 8.63 37.42
N PRO A 18 -19.13 9.70 36.75
CA PRO A 18 -19.99 10.42 35.82
C PRO A 18 -20.29 9.54 34.58
N THR A 19 -21.44 9.78 33.97
CA THR A 19 -21.68 9.24 32.63
C THR A 19 -21.01 10.10 31.59
N TYR A 20 -20.92 9.59 30.32
CA TYR A 20 -20.32 10.30 29.21
C TYR A 20 -20.74 11.78 29.11
N HIS A 21 -22.05 12.08 29.24
CA HIS A 21 -22.51 13.44 29.03
C HIS A 21 -21.96 14.43 30.03
N LEU A 22 -21.86 14.05 31.31
CA LEU A 22 -21.28 14.90 32.35
C LEU A 22 -19.78 14.96 32.24
N ALA A 23 -19.10 13.80 32.08
CA ALA A 23 -17.65 13.73 31.96
C ALA A 23 -17.13 14.56 30.78
N ASN A 24 -17.76 14.42 29.61
CA ASN A 24 -17.34 15.15 28.39
C ASN A 24 -17.41 16.68 28.59
N ILE A 25 -18.49 17.20 29.21
CA ILE A 25 -18.64 18.65 29.44
C ILE A 25 -17.57 19.18 30.39
N VAL A 26 -17.30 18.42 31.45
CA VAL A 26 -16.30 18.82 32.47
C VAL A 26 -14.90 18.78 31.86
N ASP A 27 -14.57 17.73 31.13
CA ASP A 27 -13.25 17.57 30.48
C ASP A 27 -13.06 18.66 29.42
N ASP A 28 -14.04 18.88 28.54
CA ASP A 28 -13.97 19.91 27.50
C ASP A 28 -13.77 21.32 28.12
N HIS A 29 -14.44 21.63 29.22
CA HIS A 29 -14.28 22.91 29.91
C HIS A 29 -12.88 23.04 30.54
N LEU A 30 -12.44 22.03 31.30
CA LEU A 30 -11.17 22.07 32.02
C LEU A 30 -9.96 21.99 31.09
N MET A 31 -10.12 21.36 29.93
CA MET A 31 -9.11 21.28 28.88
C MET A 31 -9.16 22.46 27.89
N GLU A 32 -10.06 23.44 28.11
CA GLU A 32 -10.21 24.62 27.26
C GLU A 32 -10.46 24.29 25.78
N ILE A 33 -11.28 23.23 25.52
CA ILE A 33 -11.62 22.81 24.18
C ILE A 33 -12.44 23.88 23.47
N THR A 34 -11.99 24.35 22.32
CA THR A 34 -12.66 25.39 21.54
C THR A 34 -13.65 24.86 20.51
N HIS A 35 -13.41 23.65 20.00
CA HIS A 35 -14.23 22.99 18.97
C HIS A 35 -14.39 21.52 19.28
N VAL A 36 -15.63 21.05 19.37
CA VAL A 36 -15.99 19.62 19.46
C VAL A 36 -16.39 19.14 18.09
N ILE A 37 -15.54 18.28 17.49
CA ILE A 37 -15.76 17.69 16.16
C ILE A 37 -16.04 16.20 16.37
N ARG A 38 -17.23 15.73 15.96
CA ARG A 38 -17.66 14.35 16.19
C ARG A 38 -18.65 13.88 15.12
N GLY A 39 -18.96 12.59 15.09
CA GLY A 39 -19.94 12.03 14.16
C GLY A 39 -21.36 12.54 14.41
N GLU A 40 -22.18 12.59 13.37
CA GLU A 40 -23.56 13.07 13.43
C GLU A 40 -24.48 12.23 14.34
N GLU A 41 -24.09 11.00 14.70
CA GLU A 41 -24.79 10.18 15.67
C GLU A 41 -24.87 10.83 17.07
N TRP A 42 -24.00 11.80 17.34
CA TRP A 42 -24.00 12.57 18.59
C TRP A 42 -24.84 13.86 18.53
N LEU A 43 -25.40 14.19 17.38
CA LEU A 43 -26.23 15.39 17.21
C LEU A 43 -27.42 15.42 18.18
N PRO A 44 -28.15 14.31 18.50
CA PRO A 44 -29.21 14.30 19.48
C PRO A 44 -28.76 14.67 20.89
N SER A 45 -27.46 14.55 21.21
CA SER A 45 -26.92 14.91 22.53
C SER A 45 -26.58 16.41 22.67
N ALA A 46 -26.46 17.14 21.56
CA ALA A 46 -26.05 18.53 21.57
C ALA A 46 -26.97 19.45 22.45
N PRO A 47 -28.32 19.33 22.43
CA PRO A 47 -29.16 20.14 23.29
C PRO A 47 -28.89 19.91 24.78
N LEU A 48 -28.67 18.67 25.21
CA LEU A 48 -28.29 18.33 26.57
C LEU A 48 -26.97 18.96 26.97
N HIS A 49 -25.95 18.89 26.12
CA HIS A 49 -24.64 19.47 26.38
C HIS A 49 -24.72 20.99 26.53
N VAL A 50 -25.47 21.69 25.67
CA VAL A 50 -25.69 23.14 25.80
C VAL A 50 -26.37 23.48 27.14
N LEU A 51 -27.37 22.69 27.59
CA LEU A 51 -28.02 22.91 28.87
C LEU A 51 -27.09 22.66 30.06
N LEU A 52 -26.17 21.68 29.97
CA LEU A 52 -25.16 21.43 31.00
C LEU A 52 -24.17 22.60 31.11
N TYR A 53 -23.67 23.13 30.00
CA TYR A 53 -22.83 24.34 30.01
C TYR A 53 -23.52 25.51 30.69
N ARG A 54 -24.82 25.74 30.42
CA ARG A 54 -25.64 26.77 31.09
C ARG A 54 -25.81 26.50 32.56
N ALA A 55 -26.12 25.26 32.93
CA ALA A 55 -26.34 24.88 34.34
C ALA A 55 -25.09 25.06 35.21
N PHE A 56 -23.90 24.88 34.62
CA PHE A 56 -22.59 25.12 35.25
C PHE A 56 -22.16 26.60 35.21
N GLY A 57 -22.86 27.45 34.51
CA GLY A 57 -22.45 28.85 34.31
C GLY A 57 -21.22 29.02 33.38
N TRP A 58 -20.99 28.04 32.49
CA TRP A 58 -19.85 27.98 31.58
C TRP A 58 -20.20 28.38 30.13
N GLU A 59 -21.22 29.19 29.92
CA GLU A 59 -21.68 29.59 28.59
C GLU A 59 -20.62 30.30 27.77
N GLU A 60 -19.76 31.12 28.41
CA GLU A 60 -18.69 31.86 27.74
C GLU A 60 -17.56 30.96 27.25
N THR A 61 -17.37 29.80 27.89
CA THR A 61 -16.32 28.83 27.52
C THR A 61 -16.88 27.67 26.74
N MET A 62 -18.17 27.70 26.38
CA MET A 62 -18.80 26.63 25.61
C MET A 62 -18.15 26.49 24.23
N PRO A 63 -17.67 25.28 23.84
CA PRO A 63 -17.08 25.04 22.55
C PRO A 63 -18.09 25.19 21.41
N ARG A 64 -17.58 25.40 20.20
CA ARG A 64 -18.37 25.27 18.98
C ARG A 64 -18.52 23.78 18.63
N PHE A 65 -19.71 23.37 18.21
CA PHE A 65 -19.98 21.97 17.86
C PHE A 65 -20.02 21.80 16.34
N ALA A 66 -19.28 20.83 15.83
CA ALA A 66 -19.33 20.39 14.44
C ALA A 66 -19.65 18.88 14.39
N HIS A 67 -20.70 18.53 13.65
CA HIS A 67 -21.11 17.14 13.45
C HIS A 67 -20.81 16.73 12.02
N LEU A 68 -19.91 15.76 11.87
CA LEU A 68 -19.50 15.24 10.57
C LEU A 68 -20.40 14.07 10.16
N ALA A 69 -20.66 13.94 8.87
CA ALA A 69 -21.39 12.82 8.33
C ALA A 69 -20.67 11.49 8.58
N LEU A 70 -21.42 10.39 8.61
CA LEU A 70 -20.88 9.05 8.86
C LEU A 70 -19.98 8.56 7.73
N LEU A 71 -18.96 7.79 8.11
CA LEU A 71 -18.24 6.93 7.16
C LEU A 71 -19.10 5.71 6.84
N LEU A 72 -19.39 5.50 5.57
CA LEU A 72 -20.23 4.42 5.08
C LEU A 72 -19.36 3.24 4.62
N LYS A 73 -19.94 2.03 4.67
CA LYS A 73 -19.29 0.82 4.16
C LYS A 73 -18.86 0.97 2.71
N PRO A 74 -17.77 0.32 2.29
CA PRO A 74 -17.35 0.28 0.88
C PRO A 74 -18.43 -0.31 -0.02
N GLU A 75 -19.15 -1.32 0.51
CA GLU A 75 -20.25 -1.99 -0.18
C GLU A 75 -21.53 -1.99 0.67
N GLY A 76 -22.68 -1.91 0.00
CA GLY A 76 -23.99 -1.95 0.65
C GLY A 76 -24.37 -0.63 1.33
N LYS A 77 -25.19 -0.73 2.39
CA LYS A 77 -25.73 0.40 3.14
C LYS A 77 -25.27 0.34 4.60
N GLY A 78 -25.15 1.49 5.24
CA GLY A 78 -24.91 1.63 6.66
C GLY A 78 -23.51 2.13 7.02
N LYS A 79 -23.33 2.39 8.32
CA LYS A 79 -22.09 2.91 8.91
C LYS A 79 -20.99 1.86 8.86
N LEU A 80 -19.78 2.31 8.52
CA LEU A 80 -18.55 1.50 8.61
C LEU A 80 -18.32 1.09 10.08
N SER A 81 -17.95 -0.18 10.28
CA SER A 81 -17.60 -0.73 11.59
C SER A 81 -16.20 -1.37 11.55
N LYS A 82 -15.59 -1.55 12.73
CA LYS A 82 -14.30 -2.25 12.87
C LYS A 82 -14.33 -3.65 12.24
N ARG A 83 -15.43 -4.39 12.43
CA ARG A 83 -15.63 -5.73 11.85
C ARG A 83 -15.67 -5.73 10.33
N ASP A 84 -16.00 -4.60 9.69
CA ASP A 84 -15.94 -4.51 8.22
C ASP A 84 -14.49 -4.50 7.74
N GLY A 85 -13.56 -3.87 8.48
CA GLY A 85 -12.12 -3.92 8.20
C GLY A 85 -11.57 -5.35 8.23
N ASP A 86 -11.81 -6.07 9.32
CA ASP A 86 -11.36 -7.46 9.48
C ASP A 86 -11.92 -8.37 8.37
N ARG A 87 -13.22 -8.23 8.05
CA ARG A 87 -13.89 -9.01 7.01
C ARG A 87 -13.40 -8.73 5.58
N LEU A 88 -13.06 -7.48 5.28
CA LEU A 88 -12.67 -7.02 3.94
C LEU A 88 -11.15 -6.89 3.78
N GLY A 89 -10.37 -7.13 4.83
CA GLY A 89 -8.92 -7.18 4.79
C GLY A 89 -8.26 -5.81 4.70
N PHE A 90 -8.87 -4.76 5.22
CA PHE A 90 -8.24 -3.43 5.31
C PHE A 90 -8.05 -3.00 6.77
N PRO A 91 -6.95 -2.29 7.10
CA PRO A 91 -6.68 -1.86 8.46
C PRO A 91 -7.66 -0.76 8.90
N VAL A 92 -7.98 -0.75 10.20
CA VAL A 92 -8.84 0.27 10.83
C VAL A 92 -8.06 1.11 11.84
N PHE A 93 -7.00 0.53 12.42
CA PHE A 93 -6.15 1.19 13.41
C PHE A 93 -4.87 1.74 12.75
N PRO A 94 -4.29 2.82 13.30
CA PRO A 94 -2.98 3.30 12.85
C PRO A 94 -1.87 2.25 13.03
N LEU A 95 -1.93 1.52 14.16
CA LEU A 95 -1.00 0.47 14.56
C LEU A 95 -1.78 -0.83 14.79
N GLU A 96 -1.11 -1.96 14.66
CA GLU A 96 -1.66 -3.26 15.02
C GLU A 96 -2.15 -3.23 16.48
N TRP A 97 -3.36 -3.73 16.69
CA TRP A 97 -4.01 -3.78 17.98
C TRP A 97 -4.24 -5.21 18.43
N HIS A 98 -3.70 -5.53 19.61
CA HIS A 98 -3.97 -6.79 20.30
C HIS A 98 -4.99 -6.56 21.39
N ASP A 99 -6.17 -7.16 21.27
CA ASP A 99 -7.21 -7.04 22.29
C ASP A 99 -6.78 -7.78 23.57
N PRO A 100 -6.60 -7.07 24.69
CA PRO A 100 -6.07 -7.68 25.92
C PRO A 100 -7.05 -8.66 26.58
N LYS A 101 -8.34 -8.67 26.18
CA LYS A 101 -9.36 -9.54 26.73
C LYS A 101 -9.60 -10.77 25.89
N THR A 102 -9.65 -10.62 24.57
CA THR A 102 -9.97 -11.71 23.63
C THR A 102 -8.72 -12.32 22.99
N GLY A 103 -7.60 -11.59 22.97
CA GLY A 103 -6.40 -11.98 22.24
C GLY A 103 -6.52 -11.80 20.72
N GLU A 104 -7.65 -11.24 20.24
CA GLU A 104 -7.82 -10.95 18.82
C GLU A 104 -6.85 -9.87 18.36
N VAL A 105 -6.30 -10.06 17.14
CA VAL A 105 -5.36 -9.13 16.52
C VAL A 105 -6.06 -8.42 15.37
N SER A 106 -6.09 -7.09 15.41
CA SER A 106 -6.55 -6.26 14.30
C SER A 106 -5.37 -5.58 13.63
N SER A 107 -5.29 -5.66 12.31
CA SER A 107 -4.18 -5.09 11.54
C SER A 107 -4.13 -3.56 11.64
N GLY A 108 -2.90 -3.02 11.68
CA GLY A 108 -2.63 -1.60 11.62
C GLY A 108 -2.22 -1.12 10.22
N TYR A 109 -2.43 0.16 9.92
CA TYR A 109 -1.97 0.76 8.66
C TYR A 109 -0.45 0.64 8.51
N ARG A 110 0.31 0.87 9.60
CA ARG A 110 1.77 0.76 9.60
C ARG A 110 2.24 -0.66 9.28
N GLU A 111 1.71 -1.66 9.97
CA GLU A 111 2.08 -3.07 9.79
C GLU A 111 1.60 -3.62 8.43
N SER A 112 0.54 -3.03 7.87
CA SER A 112 0.09 -3.31 6.50
C SER A 112 0.95 -2.62 5.42
N GLY A 113 1.94 -1.80 5.81
CA GLY A 113 2.89 -1.17 4.89
C GLY A 113 2.44 0.15 4.26
N TYR A 114 1.40 0.79 4.80
CA TYR A 114 1.01 2.13 4.36
C TYR A 114 1.98 3.19 4.87
N PHE A 115 2.31 4.16 4.02
CA PHE A 115 3.02 5.35 4.44
C PHE A 115 2.10 6.28 5.25
N PRO A 116 2.61 6.91 6.32
CA PRO A 116 1.82 7.86 7.11
C PRO A 116 1.21 8.99 6.27
N GLU A 117 1.98 9.54 5.33
CA GLU A 117 1.53 10.59 4.42
C GLU A 117 0.39 10.11 3.51
N ALA A 118 0.43 8.87 3.03
CA ALA A 118 -0.63 8.29 2.22
C ALA A 118 -1.92 8.14 3.02
N VAL A 119 -1.82 7.67 4.27
CA VAL A 119 -2.96 7.52 5.17
C VAL A 119 -3.57 8.89 5.49
N ILE A 120 -2.76 9.89 5.85
CA ILE A 120 -3.22 11.26 6.12
C ILE A 120 -3.95 11.82 4.92
N ASN A 121 -3.38 11.71 3.73
CA ASN A 121 -3.99 12.24 2.51
C ASN A 121 -5.31 11.50 2.19
N PHE A 122 -5.33 10.17 2.29
CA PHE A 122 -6.53 9.38 2.10
C PHE A 122 -7.63 9.77 3.09
N LEU A 123 -7.30 9.88 4.39
CA LEU A 123 -8.27 10.26 5.43
C LEU A 123 -8.80 11.69 5.24
N ALA A 124 -7.94 12.62 4.80
CA ALA A 124 -8.36 14.00 4.53
C ALA A 124 -9.48 14.07 3.48
N PHE A 125 -9.45 13.19 2.48
CA PHE A 125 -10.45 13.14 1.42
C PHE A 125 -11.74 12.35 1.79
N LEU A 126 -11.78 11.76 2.98
CA LEU A 126 -13.00 11.12 3.47
C LEU A 126 -14.01 12.16 3.98
N GLY A 127 -14.81 12.68 3.06
CA GLY A 127 -15.86 13.66 3.37
C GLY A 127 -15.41 15.12 3.32
N TRP A 128 -14.21 15.41 2.86
CA TRP A 128 -13.73 16.77 2.62
C TRP A 128 -13.02 16.84 1.24
N ASN A 129 -12.99 18.04 0.65
CA ASN A 129 -12.28 18.30 -0.60
C ASN A 129 -11.84 19.77 -0.64
N PRO A 130 -10.60 20.08 -1.06
CA PRO A 130 -10.12 21.46 -1.15
C PRO A 130 -10.81 22.28 -2.26
N GLY A 131 -11.51 21.63 -3.19
CA GLY A 131 -12.19 22.28 -4.32
C GLY A 131 -11.34 22.32 -5.59
N THR A 132 -10.32 21.48 -5.69
CA THR A 132 -9.46 21.32 -6.87
C THR A 132 -9.56 19.89 -7.40
N GLU A 133 -9.02 19.64 -8.60
CA GLU A 133 -8.90 18.30 -9.17
C GLU A 133 -7.68 17.52 -8.65
N ARG A 134 -6.75 18.22 -7.98
CA ARG A 134 -5.57 17.60 -7.37
C ARG A 134 -5.99 16.76 -6.17
N GLU A 135 -5.41 15.57 -6.04
CA GLU A 135 -5.69 14.64 -4.93
C GLU A 135 -4.48 14.39 -4.01
N LEU A 136 -3.25 14.57 -4.51
CA LEU A 136 -2.03 14.34 -3.74
C LEU A 136 -1.55 15.62 -3.07
N TYR A 137 -1.51 15.63 -1.73
CA TYR A 137 -1.11 16.77 -0.91
C TYR A 137 -0.23 16.31 0.25
N THR A 138 0.80 17.04 0.55
CA THR A 138 1.51 16.90 1.82
C THR A 138 0.66 17.43 2.99
N LEU A 139 1.01 17.06 4.21
CA LEU A 139 0.32 17.57 5.40
C LEU A 139 0.43 19.11 5.48
N ASP A 140 1.60 19.67 5.16
CA ASP A 140 1.84 21.13 5.17
C ASP A 140 0.99 21.87 4.13
N GLU A 141 0.67 21.22 3.01
CA GLU A 141 -0.26 21.76 2.02
C GLU A 141 -1.72 21.61 2.46
N LEU A 142 -2.08 20.53 3.15
CA LEU A 142 -3.44 20.28 3.64
C LEU A 142 -3.84 21.24 4.76
N VAL A 143 -2.92 21.55 5.68
CA VAL A 143 -3.20 22.42 6.85
C VAL A 143 -3.80 23.78 6.46
N PRO A 144 -3.22 24.57 5.55
CA PRO A 144 -3.79 25.87 5.15
C PRO A 144 -5.05 25.75 4.28
N LEU A 145 -5.28 24.60 3.62
CA LEU A 145 -6.44 24.37 2.77
C LEU A 145 -7.66 23.90 3.55
N PHE A 146 -7.43 23.29 4.72
CA PHE A 146 -8.50 22.68 5.49
C PHE A 146 -9.47 23.73 6.04
N ASP A 147 -10.74 23.51 5.74
CA ASP A 147 -11.85 24.30 6.25
C ASP A 147 -13.00 23.35 6.61
N ILE A 148 -13.32 23.27 7.89
CA ILE A 148 -14.38 22.39 8.40
C ILE A 148 -15.74 22.68 7.77
N THR A 149 -15.98 23.91 7.31
CA THR A 149 -17.25 24.28 6.66
C THR A 149 -17.42 23.65 5.28
N LYS A 150 -16.32 23.18 4.68
CA LYS A 150 -16.30 22.46 3.40
C LYS A 150 -16.49 20.94 3.55
N CYS A 151 -16.60 20.44 4.77
CA CYS A 151 -16.92 19.02 4.99
C CYS A 151 -18.29 18.67 4.41
N SER A 152 -18.36 17.53 3.74
CA SER A 152 -19.60 17.04 3.13
C SER A 152 -20.66 16.76 4.18
N LYS A 153 -21.90 17.14 3.87
CA LYS A 153 -23.08 16.79 4.68
C LYS A 153 -23.60 15.37 4.36
N ALA A 154 -23.15 14.77 3.29
CA ALA A 154 -23.47 13.40 2.91
C ALA A 154 -22.40 12.44 3.43
N GLY A 155 -22.80 11.24 3.84
CA GLY A 155 -21.86 10.22 4.30
C GLY A 155 -20.82 9.88 3.22
N ALA A 156 -19.56 9.80 3.64
CA ALA A 156 -18.46 9.44 2.78
C ALA A 156 -18.30 7.92 2.74
N ARG A 157 -18.26 7.36 1.53
CA ARG A 157 -17.98 5.92 1.34
C ARG A 157 -16.50 5.66 1.55
N PHE A 158 -16.19 4.69 2.41
CA PHE A 158 -14.82 4.28 2.67
C PHE A 158 -14.34 3.37 1.54
N ASP A 159 -13.61 3.93 0.59
CA ASP A 159 -13.01 3.20 -0.51
C ASP A 159 -11.57 2.81 -0.16
N TYR A 160 -11.37 1.58 0.31
CA TYR A 160 -10.05 1.07 0.68
C TYR A 160 -9.13 0.91 -0.54
N GLN A 161 -9.69 0.69 -1.75
CA GLN A 161 -8.89 0.65 -2.99
C GLN A 161 -8.28 2.03 -3.28
N LYS A 162 -9.00 3.10 -2.97
CA LYS A 162 -8.45 4.45 -3.07
C LYS A 162 -7.31 4.66 -2.07
N GLY A 163 -7.38 4.05 -0.87
CA GLY A 163 -6.27 4.06 0.10
C GLY A 163 -5.02 3.36 -0.45
N ILE A 164 -5.17 2.21 -1.11
CA ILE A 164 -4.08 1.49 -1.78
C ILE A 164 -3.49 2.33 -2.92
N TRP A 165 -4.35 2.97 -3.71
CA TRP A 165 -3.92 3.88 -4.78
C TRP A 165 -3.09 5.05 -4.22
N PHE A 166 -3.53 5.70 -3.15
CA PHE A 166 -2.73 6.73 -2.49
C PHE A 166 -1.34 6.21 -2.10
N ASN A 167 -1.27 5.01 -1.50
CA ASN A 167 0.02 4.44 -1.11
C ASN A 167 0.94 4.19 -2.31
N HIS A 168 0.39 3.69 -3.41
CA HIS A 168 1.11 3.54 -4.68
C HIS A 168 1.69 4.87 -5.19
N GLU A 169 0.88 5.93 -5.23
CA GLU A 169 1.33 7.25 -5.68
C GLU A 169 2.47 7.81 -4.80
N TYR A 170 2.43 7.56 -3.48
CA TYR A 170 3.52 7.92 -2.59
C TYR A 170 4.78 7.06 -2.81
N ILE A 171 4.64 5.78 -3.18
CA ILE A 171 5.78 4.97 -3.65
C ILE A 171 6.41 5.58 -4.91
N LEU A 172 5.58 5.98 -5.87
CA LEU A 172 6.07 6.60 -7.11
C LEU A 172 6.79 7.93 -6.84
N ALA A 173 6.31 8.72 -5.89
CA ALA A 173 6.89 10.01 -5.54
C ALA A 173 8.24 9.90 -4.79
N LYS A 174 8.48 8.80 -4.07
CA LYS A 174 9.74 8.56 -3.34
C LYS A 174 10.86 8.16 -4.31
N THR A 175 12.10 8.50 -3.94
CA THR A 175 13.28 8.09 -4.73
C THR A 175 13.51 6.58 -4.64
N PRO A 176 14.20 5.98 -5.61
CA PRO A 176 14.60 4.56 -5.50
C PRO A 176 15.39 4.26 -4.23
N GLU A 177 16.24 5.18 -3.79
CA GLU A 177 17.09 5.07 -2.60
C GLU A 177 16.23 5.01 -1.32
N GLU A 178 15.19 5.85 -1.21
CA GLU A 178 14.26 5.85 -0.08
C GLU A 178 13.48 4.52 0.02
N ILE A 179 12.99 4.01 -1.12
CA ILE A 179 12.30 2.72 -1.15
C ILE A 179 13.26 1.56 -0.90
N ALA A 180 14.49 1.64 -1.45
CA ALA A 180 15.52 0.63 -1.23
C ALA A 180 15.90 0.50 0.25
N ALA A 181 16.00 1.61 0.98
CA ALA A 181 16.26 1.59 2.42
C ALA A 181 15.18 0.82 3.21
N LEU A 182 13.91 0.90 2.77
CA LEU A 182 12.81 0.15 3.37
C LEU A 182 12.77 -1.32 2.91
N PHE A 183 13.23 -1.60 1.71
CA PHE A 183 13.27 -2.95 1.13
C PHE A 183 14.50 -3.77 1.57
N ALA A 184 15.63 -3.12 1.84
CA ALA A 184 16.89 -3.78 2.20
C ALA A 184 16.79 -4.77 3.36
N PRO A 185 16.05 -4.50 4.46
CA PRO A 185 15.87 -5.49 5.53
C PRO A 185 15.19 -6.79 5.04
N ILE A 186 14.23 -6.66 4.11
CA ILE A 186 13.54 -7.82 3.52
C ILE A 186 14.52 -8.62 2.66
N VAL A 187 15.25 -7.96 1.75
CA VAL A 187 16.25 -8.63 0.91
C VAL A 187 17.29 -9.33 1.75
N ARG A 188 17.85 -8.66 2.75
CA ARG A 188 18.92 -9.20 3.60
C ARG A 188 18.48 -10.32 4.54
N SER A 189 17.18 -10.46 4.78
CA SER A 189 16.65 -11.63 5.50
C SER A 189 16.73 -12.91 4.66
N HIS A 190 16.74 -12.80 3.32
CA HIS A 190 16.88 -13.91 2.38
C HIS A 190 18.33 -14.04 1.88
N VAL A 191 18.94 -12.92 1.50
CA VAL A 191 20.30 -12.86 0.94
C VAL A 191 21.18 -11.97 1.82
N PRO A 192 21.78 -12.51 2.90
CA PRO A 192 22.65 -11.75 3.78
C PRO A 192 23.86 -11.17 3.02
N GLY A 193 24.12 -9.87 3.22
CA GLY A 193 25.27 -9.19 2.61
C GLY A 193 24.98 -8.55 1.25
N GLU A 194 23.75 -8.60 0.73
CA GLU A 194 23.40 -7.87 -0.51
C GLU A 194 23.61 -6.35 -0.34
N THR A 195 24.12 -5.71 -1.39
CA THR A 195 24.56 -4.31 -1.37
C THR A 195 23.40 -3.34 -1.59
N ASP A 196 23.52 -2.12 -1.07
CA ASP A 196 22.52 -1.08 -1.26
C ASP A 196 22.38 -0.66 -2.72
N GLU A 197 23.49 -0.67 -3.48
CA GLU A 197 23.51 -0.31 -4.89
C GLU A 197 22.66 -1.29 -5.72
N ARG A 198 22.82 -2.60 -5.50
CA ARG A 198 22.06 -3.61 -6.22
C ARG A 198 20.58 -3.60 -5.84
N ILE A 199 20.29 -3.42 -4.55
CA ILE A 199 18.90 -3.28 -4.07
C ILE A 199 18.23 -2.06 -4.70
N THR A 200 18.93 -0.92 -4.75
CA THR A 200 18.43 0.33 -5.35
C THR A 200 18.15 0.17 -6.83
N GLU A 201 19.02 -0.54 -7.56
CA GLU A 201 18.84 -0.79 -8.98
C GLU A 201 17.60 -1.66 -9.25
N VAL A 202 17.37 -2.70 -8.45
CA VAL A 202 16.14 -3.51 -8.54
C VAL A 202 14.91 -2.68 -8.23
N VAL A 203 14.96 -1.85 -7.19
CA VAL A 203 13.84 -0.94 -6.86
C VAL A 203 13.55 0.04 -8.01
N ARG A 204 14.58 0.58 -8.66
CA ARG A 204 14.42 1.47 -9.83
C ARG A 204 13.64 0.80 -10.97
N MET A 205 13.86 -0.49 -11.20
CA MET A 205 13.17 -1.27 -12.23
C MET A 205 11.76 -1.72 -11.83
N MET A 206 11.44 -1.76 -10.53
CA MET A 206 10.26 -2.50 -10.05
C MET A 206 9.26 -1.70 -9.23
N LYS A 207 9.63 -0.52 -8.68
CA LYS A 207 8.78 0.23 -7.74
C LYS A 207 7.44 0.69 -8.32
N ASP A 208 7.36 0.87 -9.62
CA ASP A 208 6.14 1.27 -10.34
C ASP A 208 5.08 0.17 -10.42
N ARG A 209 5.42 -1.05 -10.00
CA ARG A 209 4.57 -2.23 -10.10
C ARG A 209 3.94 -2.66 -8.79
N VAL A 210 4.24 -1.94 -7.71
CA VAL A 210 3.81 -2.29 -6.36
C VAL A 210 3.07 -1.15 -5.68
N SER A 211 2.15 -1.51 -4.81
CA SER A 211 1.47 -0.57 -3.92
C SER A 211 2.03 -0.59 -2.49
N PHE A 212 2.77 -1.64 -2.15
CA PHE A 212 3.44 -1.81 -0.85
C PHE A 212 4.87 -2.33 -1.04
N VAL A 213 5.79 -1.87 -0.19
CA VAL A 213 7.20 -2.32 -0.24
C VAL A 213 7.34 -3.84 -0.07
N SER A 214 6.46 -4.45 0.74
CA SER A 214 6.42 -5.90 0.95
C SER A 214 6.12 -6.70 -0.32
N GLU A 215 5.46 -6.09 -1.31
CA GLU A 215 5.15 -6.74 -2.59
C GLU A 215 6.37 -6.85 -3.52
N LEU A 216 7.46 -6.10 -3.23
CA LEU A 216 8.66 -6.16 -4.05
C LEU A 216 9.29 -7.55 -4.04
N TRP A 217 9.49 -8.16 -2.86
CA TRP A 217 10.17 -9.45 -2.78
C TRP A 217 9.53 -10.54 -3.64
N PRO A 218 8.24 -10.85 -3.54
CA PRO A 218 7.62 -11.87 -4.39
C PRO A 218 7.63 -11.52 -5.88
N LEU A 219 7.81 -10.24 -6.25
CA LEU A 219 7.87 -9.80 -7.64
C LEU A 219 9.28 -9.78 -8.21
N CYS A 220 10.33 -9.63 -7.39
CA CYS A 220 11.68 -9.38 -7.85
C CYS A 220 12.76 -10.26 -7.20
N SER A 221 12.39 -11.27 -6.38
CA SER A 221 13.34 -12.19 -5.74
C SER A 221 14.31 -12.85 -6.75
N PHE A 222 13.87 -13.06 -7.99
CA PHE A 222 14.70 -13.62 -9.07
C PHE A 222 15.93 -12.78 -9.42
N PHE A 223 16.00 -11.51 -9.05
CA PHE A 223 17.22 -10.73 -9.19
C PHE A 223 18.33 -11.13 -8.22
N PHE A 224 17.93 -11.67 -7.07
CA PHE A 224 18.84 -12.03 -5.97
C PHE A 224 19.04 -13.53 -5.85
N GLU A 225 18.03 -14.32 -6.18
CA GLU A 225 18.02 -15.79 -6.10
C GLU A 225 17.60 -16.39 -7.43
N ALA A 226 18.32 -17.42 -7.87
CA ALA A 226 17.92 -18.12 -9.09
C ALA A 226 16.63 -18.93 -8.85
N PRO A 227 15.74 -19.02 -9.85
CA PRO A 227 14.51 -19.79 -9.68
C PRO A 227 14.80 -21.27 -9.43
N GLU A 228 14.18 -21.83 -8.41
CA GLU A 228 14.27 -23.27 -8.09
C GLU A 228 13.30 -24.11 -8.92
N SER A 229 12.23 -23.50 -9.41
CA SER A 229 11.16 -24.14 -10.17
C SER A 229 10.63 -23.21 -11.26
N TYR A 230 9.93 -23.79 -12.23
CA TYR A 230 9.37 -23.06 -13.37
C TYR A 230 7.85 -23.19 -13.37
N ASP A 231 7.14 -22.06 -13.48
CA ASP A 231 5.68 -22.04 -13.49
C ASP A 231 5.12 -22.91 -14.62
N GLU A 232 4.39 -23.97 -14.29
CA GLU A 232 3.87 -24.94 -15.23
C GLU A 232 2.96 -24.32 -16.30
N LYS A 233 2.16 -23.35 -15.97
CA LYS A 233 1.25 -22.68 -16.90
C LYS A 233 2.03 -21.87 -17.91
N THR A 234 3.05 -21.14 -17.44
CA THR A 234 3.97 -20.38 -18.30
C THR A 234 4.81 -21.31 -19.15
N ARG A 235 5.34 -22.40 -18.57
CA ARG A 235 6.10 -23.42 -19.30
C ARG A 235 5.27 -24.02 -20.44
N LYS A 236 4.06 -24.52 -20.20
CA LYS A 236 3.16 -25.08 -21.24
C LYS A 236 2.87 -24.08 -22.36
N LYS A 237 2.76 -22.79 -22.03
CA LYS A 237 2.44 -21.74 -22.99
C LYS A 237 3.65 -21.25 -23.76
N ARG A 238 4.82 -21.12 -23.13
CA ARG A 238 5.99 -20.38 -23.65
C ARG A 238 7.18 -21.26 -24.00
N TRP A 239 7.34 -22.44 -23.39
CA TRP A 239 8.39 -23.40 -23.72
C TRP A 239 7.88 -24.35 -24.79
N LYS A 240 8.50 -24.33 -25.98
CA LYS A 240 8.10 -25.10 -27.15
C LYS A 240 9.18 -26.16 -27.46
N GLU A 241 8.91 -27.06 -28.38
CA GLU A 241 9.81 -28.11 -28.80
C GLU A 241 11.21 -27.58 -29.21
N ASP A 242 11.26 -26.44 -29.92
CA ASP A 242 12.49 -25.78 -30.31
C ASP A 242 13.18 -24.96 -29.20
N SER A 243 12.49 -24.68 -28.08
CA SER A 243 12.99 -23.76 -27.06
C SER A 243 14.33 -24.22 -26.44
N PRO A 244 14.55 -25.49 -26.11
CA PRO A 244 15.83 -25.94 -25.56
C PRO A 244 17.01 -25.61 -26.50
N ARG A 245 16.87 -25.90 -27.80
CA ARG A 245 17.90 -25.62 -28.81
C ARG A 245 18.11 -24.11 -28.95
N GLN A 246 17.05 -23.33 -29.08
CA GLN A 246 17.13 -21.87 -29.22
C GLN A 246 17.79 -21.22 -28.00
N MET A 247 17.45 -21.69 -26.78
CA MET A 247 18.06 -21.17 -25.56
C MET A 247 19.53 -21.59 -25.39
N ALA A 248 19.91 -22.77 -25.88
CA ALA A 248 21.32 -23.17 -25.91
C ALA A 248 22.12 -22.27 -26.87
N GLU A 249 21.64 -22.06 -28.12
CA GLU A 249 22.27 -21.14 -29.08
C GLU A 249 22.36 -19.70 -28.50
N LEU A 250 21.31 -19.20 -27.80
CA LEU A 250 21.35 -17.90 -27.19
C LEU A 250 22.33 -17.82 -26.01
N ALA A 251 22.43 -18.88 -25.21
CA ALA A 251 23.37 -18.93 -24.09
C ALA A 251 24.83 -18.88 -24.61
N ASP A 252 25.15 -19.64 -25.67
CA ASP A 252 26.48 -19.63 -26.31
C ASP A 252 26.80 -18.25 -26.91
N LEU A 253 25.80 -17.60 -27.54
CA LEU A 253 25.95 -16.24 -28.08
C LEU A 253 26.27 -15.23 -26.95
N LEU A 254 25.50 -15.26 -25.85
CA LEU A 254 25.67 -14.35 -24.70
C LEU A 254 27.00 -14.60 -23.98
N GLU A 255 27.45 -15.86 -23.87
CA GLU A 255 28.73 -16.23 -23.27
C GLU A 255 29.91 -15.67 -24.05
N ALA A 256 29.80 -15.61 -25.38
CA ALA A 256 30.84 -15.13 -26.28
C ALA A 256 30.92 -13.60 -26.39
N LEU A 257 30.00 -12.83 -25.78
CA LEU A 257 30.04 -11.37 -25.86
C LEU A 257 31.24 -10.81 -25.06
N ASP A 258 32.05 -9.97 -25.66
CA ASP A 258 33.10 -9.22 -24.95
C ASP A 258 32.50 -8.11 -24.07
N ASP A 259 31.53 -7.38 -24.61
CA ASP A 259 30.74 -6.34 -23.90
C ASP A 259 29.35 -6.88 -23.55
N PHE A 260 29.04 -6.95 -22.25
CA PHE A 260 27.76 -7.43 -21.72
C PHE A 260 26.83 -6.28 -21.30
N SER A 261 27.04 -5.07 -21.86
CA SER A 261 26.14 -3.94 -21.67
C SER A 261 24.74 -4.23 -22.25
N LEU A 262 23.71 -3.56 -21.68
CA LEU A 262 22.33 -3.71 -22.13
C LEU A 262 22.21 -3.45 -23.64
N GLU A 263 22.76 -2.34 -24.10
CA GLU A 263 22.69 -1.89 -25.50
C GLU A 263 23.34 -2.88 -26.45
N ASN A 264 24.48 -3.46 -26.06
CA ASN A 264 25.16 -4.46 -26.90
C ASN A 264 24.43 -5.80 -26.93
N GLN A 265 23.89 -6.23 -25.78
CA GLN A 265 23.04 -7.43 -25.71
C GLN A 265 21.80 -7.27 -26.63
N GLU A 266 21.10 -6.16 -26.54
CA GLU A 266 19.90 -5.88 -27.35
C GLU A 266 20.24 -5.96 -28.82
N ARG A 267 21.26 -5.23 -29.28
CA ARG A 267 21.69 -5.23 -30.67
C ARG A 267 22.07 -6.64 -31.17
N VAL A 268 22.92 -7.36 -30.44
CA VAL A 268 23.46 -8.67 -30.91
C VAL A 268 22.35 -9.74 -30.87
N VAL A 269 21.53 -9.76 -29.88
CA VAL A 269 20.42 -10.73 -29.77
C VAL A 269 19.35 -10.48 -30.83
N GLU A 270 19.02 -9.22 -31.13
CA GLU A 270 18.06 -8.90 -32.18
C GLU A 270 18.62 -9.26 -33.59
N GLU A 271 19.88 -8.96 -33.85
CA GLU A 271 20.57 -9.36 -35.08
C GLU A 271 20.60 -10.91 -35.24
N TRP A 272 20.87 -11.63 -34.14
CA TRP A 272 20.84 -13.10 -34.14
C TRP A 272 19.44 -13.65 -34.42
N ILE A 273 18.39 -13.13 -33.72
CA ILE A 273 17.00 -13.51 -33.95
C ILE A 273 16.61 -13.31 -35.42
N ALA A 274 16.97 -12.16 -36.01
CA ALA A 274 16.66 -11.83 -37.38
C ALA A 274 17.42 -12.79 -38.38
N SER A 275 18.69 -13.09 -38.12
CA SER A 275 19.49 -13.98 -38.95
C SER A 275 18.99 -15.43 -38.98
N LYS A 276 18.34 -15.86 -37.92
CA LYS A 276 17.76 -17.21 -37.79
C LYS A 276 16.28 -17.26 -38.17
N GLU A 277 15.66 -16.14 -38.50
CA GLU A 277 14.23 -16.01 -38.78
C GLU A 277 13.36 -16.46 -37.61
N TYR A 278 13.86 -16.32 -36.35
CA TYR A 278 13.11 -16.66 -35.14
C TYR A 278 12.08 -15.61 -34.84
N LYS A 279 10.98 -16.03 -34.14
CA LYS A 279 9.96 -15.10 -33.64
C LYS A 279 10.43 -14.47 -32.33
N LEU A 280 10.68 -13.14 -32.34
CA LEU A 280 11.13 -12.37 -31.18
C LEU A 280 10.39 -12.73 -29.88
N GLY A 281 9.04 -12.73 -29.92
CA GLY A 281 8.25 -13.03 -28.76
C GLY A 281 8.41 -14.46 -28.21
N ASN A 282 8.78 -15.44 -29.05
CA ASN A 282 9.05 -16.80 -28.59
C ASN A 282 10.38 -16.85 -27.84
N ILE A 283 11.42 -16.27 -28.41
CA ILE A 283 12.75 -16.19 -27.81
C ILE A 283 12.69 -15.45 -26.47
N MET A 284 12.14 -14.22 -26.45
CA MET A 284 12.06 -13.41 -25.23
C MET A 284 11.25 -14.08 -24.12
N ASN A 285 10.15 -14.76 -24.46
CA ASN A 285 9.35 -15.46 -23.45
C ASN A 285 10.04 -16.73 -22.92
N ALA A 286 10.73 -17.50 -23.77
CA ALA A 286 11.49 -18.65 -23.34
C ALA A 286 12.69 -18.22 -22.47
N TRP A 287 13.43 -17.19 -22.90
CA TRP A 287 14.53 -16.62 -22.14
C TRP A 287 14.08 -16.11 -20.76
N ARG A 288 12.96 -15.36 -20.69
CA ARG A 288 12.37 -14.93 -19.41
C ARG A 288 12.10 -16.11 -18.48
N LEU A 289 11.52 -17.18 -19.01
CA LEU A 289 11.24 -18.37 -18.21
C LEU A 289 12.53 -18.97 -17.61
N THR A 290 13.64 -18.97 -18.34
CA THR A 290 14.91 -19.49 -17.83
C THR A 290 15.52 -18.64 -16.71
N LEU A 291 15.39 -17.31 -16.76
CA LEU A 291 16.00 -16.41 -15.78
C LEU A 291 15.11 -16.14 -14.54
N VAL A 292 13.81 -16.12 -14.75
CA VAL A 292 12.82 -15.69 -13.74
C VAL A 292 12.02 -16.85 -13.18
N GLY A 293 11.86 -17.94 -13.90
CA GLY A 293 10.98 -19.06 -13.56
C GLY A 293 9.50 -18.81 -13.87
N GLU A 294 9.13 -17.56 -14.21
CA GLU A 294 7.74 -17.13 -14.44
C GLU A 294 7.67 -16.13 -15.60
N GLY A 295 6.44 -15.74 -15.96
CA GLY A 295 6.19 -14.77 -17.04
C GLY A 295 6.11 -13.31 -16.58
N LYS A 296 6.86 -12.91 -15.52
CA LYS A 296 6.83 -11.57 -14.90
C LYS A 296 8.19 -10.87 -14.97
N GLY A 297 8.27 -9.62 -14.56
CA GLY A 297 9.48 -8.83 -14.45
C GLY A 297 9.59 -7.70 -15.49
N PRO A 298 10.67 -6.90 -15.44
CA PRO A 298 10.94 -5.79 -16.37
C PRO A 298 11.44 -6.29 -17.72
N GLY A 299 12.14 -5.47 -18.48
CA GLY A 299 12.77 -5.83 -19.77
C GLY A 299 13.73 -7.02 -19.63
N MET A 300 13.82 -7.86 -20.67
CA MET A 300 14.71 -9.02 -20.59
C MET A 300 16.17 -8.63 -20.55
N PHE A 301 16.52 -7.59 -21.30
CA PHE A 301 17.88 -7.07 -21.33
C PHE A 301 18.26 -6.42 -20.00
N ASP A 302 17.32 -5.72 -19.33
CA ASP A 302 17.53 -5.19 -17.97
C ASP A 302 17.83 -6.32 -16.98
N ILE A 303 17.05 -7.42 -17.01
CA ILE A 303 17.28 -8.58 -16.16
C ILE A 303 18.64 -9.20 -16.41
N SER A 304 18.99 -9.45 -17.69
CA SER A 304 20.24 -10.08 -18.05
C SER A 304 21.46 -9.22 -17.72
N ALA A 305 21.39 -7.92 -18.00
CA ALA A 305 22.45 -6.98 -17.67
C ALA A 305 22.70 -6.90 -16.15
N PHE A 306 21.63 -6.87 -15.36
CA PHE A 306 21.71 -6.87 -13.89
C PHE A 306 22.34 -8.16 -13.33
N LEU A 307 21.93 -9.32 -13.85
CA LEU A 307 22.45 -10.62 -13.42
C LEU A 307 23.92 -10.81 -13.81
N GLY A 308 24.32 -10.20 -14.91
CA GLY A 308 25.64 -10.39 -15.49
C GLY A 308 25.75 -11.69 -16.31
N ARG A 309 26.86 -11.81 -17.07
CA ARG A 309 27.08 -12.90 -18.03
C ARG A 309 27.00 -14.27 -17.37
N GLU A 310 27.81 -14.49 -16.33
CA GLU A 310 27.98 -15.79 -15.70
C GLU A 310 26.67 -16.34 -15.16
N GLU A 311 25.92 -15.52 -14.40
CA GLU A 311 24.65 -15.92 -13.81
C GLU A 311 23.56 -16.11 -14.86
N THR A 312 23.50 -15.24 -15.87
CA THR A 312 22.55 -15.37 -16.99
C THR A 312 22.73 -16.70 -17.70
N VAL A 313 23.98 -17.02 -18.16
CA VAL A 313 24.26 -18.27 -18.87
C VAL A 313 24.05 -19.49 -17.98
N SER A 314 24.45 -19.42 -16.70
CA SER A 314 24.27 -20.50 -15.74
C SER A 314 22.79 -20.85 -15.56
N ARG A 315 21.92 -19.83 -15.36
CA ARG A 315 20.47 -20.04 -15.24
C ARG A 315 19.87 -20.63 -16.50
N MET A 316 20.27 -20.14 -17.67
CA MET A 316 19.79 -20.64 -18.95
C MET A 316 20.13 -22.13 -19.13
N ARG A 317 21.38 -22.53 -18.90
CA ARG A 317 21.81 -23.92 -19.00
C ARG A 317 21.10 -24.84 -18.03
N ARG A 318 20.97 -24.44 -16.74
CA ARG A 318 20.22 -25.17 -15.75
C ARG A 318 18.74 -25.34 -16.13
N ALA A 319 18.11 -24.29 -16.65
CA ALA A 319 16.71 -24.34 -17.10
C ALA A 319 16.50 -25.32 -18.26
N ILE A 320 17.46 -25.37 -19.21
CA ILE A 320 17.43 -26.32 -20.33
C ILE A 320 17.50 -27.76 -19.80
N GLU A 321 18.40 -28.04 -18.84
CA GLU A 321 18.51 -29.36 -18.21
C GLU A 321 17.22 -29.78 -17.47
N GLN A 322 16.64 -28.87 -16.71
CA GLN A 322 15.46 -29.19 -15.87
C GLN A 322 14.15 -29.24 -16.64
N MET A 323 13.99 -28.38 -17.67
CA MET A 323 12.75 -28.36 -18.44
C MET A 323 12.74 -29.34 -19.59
N GLY A 324 13.89 -29.77 -20.06
CA GLY A 324 14.09 -30.82 -21.06
C GLY A 324 13.19 -30.74 -22.29
N CYS A 325 13.21 -31.77 -23.10
CA CYS A 325 12.22 -31.99 -24.15
C CYS A 325 10.98 -32.70 -23.62
#